data_0efce8d6b81bf320a11c7c9384dbb318
#
_entry.id   0efce8d6b81bf320a11c7c9384dbb318
#
_cell.length_a   1.000
_cell.length_b   1.000
_cell.length_c   1.000
_cell.angle_alpha   90.00
_cell.angle_beta   90.00
_cell.angle_gamma   90.00
#
_symmetry.space_group_name_H-M   'P 1'
#
loop_
_entity.id
_entity.type
_entity.pdbx_description
1 polymer ?
#
loop_
_entity_poly.entity_id
_entity_poly.type
_entity_poly.pdbx_seq_one_letter_code
_entity_poly.pdbx_strand_id
1 'polypeptide(L)'
;GTVVGFTHLLNDSTYGGITVTPGDLSTTTDGNGMFRFDEAPVGSATVQAQHDGYTTGLRYVEVYEAQTTTTQMALMATQTWTFTADDGGTVALSEWTSSGYATTLSIDFPPSAVVHEDGSAYSGTVYVTVAMIDDPSELEAAPGDMSAVDTEDPAATVPLESFGMFTADLTTSEGEPLELSTAVDIWFPAYGSHEPGDSIGLYTFDEDTGLWVNEGTGTIDGDGNFVASVSHFTWWNCDQPVTNTSCLQGVATGDDGTPITGGHVRAVGIDYMGGGYGDIAPDGTFCVDVKPESENTIKLVAQSDNTIWTGETTGTGGLA
;
A
#
# COMPACT_ATOMS: atom_id res chain seq x y z
N GLY A 1 -4.54 -22.55 -11.12
CA GLY A 1 -5.38 -22.38 -9.93
C GLY A 1 -6.51 -21.37 -10.12
N THR A 2 -7.20 -21.07 -9.05
CA THR A 2 -8.24 -20.03 -9.04
C THR A 2 -7.76 -18.86 -8.19
N VAL A 3 -7.94 -17.62 -8.68
CA VAL A 3 -7.71 -16.40 -7.87
C VAL A 3 -9.06 -15.71 -7.72
N VAL A 4 -9.42 -15.40 -6.49
CA VAL A 4 -10.63 -14.64 -6.17
C VAL A 4 -10.30 -13.51 -5.21
N GLY A 5 -11.09 -12.46 -5.24
CA GLY A 5 -10.82 -11.39 -4.30
C GLY A 5 -11.88 -10.31 -4.27
N PHE A 6 -11.57 -9.35 -3.44
CA PHE A 6 -12.37 -8.16 -3.23
C PHE A 6 -11.49 -6.92 -3.43
N THR A 7 -12.01 -5.94 -4.17
CA THR A 7 -11.37 -4.62 -4.26
C THR A 7 -12.41 -3.52 -4.27
N HIS A 8 -12.05 -2.37 -3.71
CA HIS A 8 -12.93 -1.22 -3.58
C HIS A 8 -12.14 0.09 -3.66
N LEU A 9 -12.85 1.18 -3.87
CA LEU A 9 -12.31 2.53 -3.81
C LEU A 9 -12.45 3.05 -2.38
N LEU A 10 -11.35 3.52 -1.77
CA LEU A 10 -11.40 4.13 -0.44
C LEU A 10 -12.27 5.38 -0.45
N ASN A 11 -13.10 5.51 0.59
CA ASN A 11 -14.02 6.63 0.77
C ASN A 11 -15.06 6.82 -0.36
N ASP A 12 -15.27 5.79 -1.19
CA ASP A 12 -16.31 5.73 -2.21
C ASP A 12 -17.26 4.55 -1.95
N SER A 13 -18.50 4.68 -2.33
CA SER A 13 -19.50 3.60 -2.26
C SER A 13 -19.57 2.74 -3.53
N THR A 14 -18.71 3.02 -4.51
CA THR A 14 -18.62 2.31 -5.78
C THR A 14 -17.61 1.17 -5.66
N TYR A 15 -18.05 -0.06 -5.89
CA TYR A 15 -17.22 -1.26 -5.83
C TYR A 15 -17.08 -1.95 -7.18
N GLY A 16 -17.98 -1.69 -8.14
CA GLY A 16 -18.00 -2.31 -9.46
C GLY A 16 -17.21 -1.54 -10.51
N GLY A 17 -16.71 -2.28 -11.53
CA GLY A 17 -16.04 -1.67 -12.67
C GLY A 17 -14.54 -1.39 -12.49
N ILE A 18 -13.94 -1.81 -11.37
CA ILE A 18 -12.49 -1.77 -11.17
C ILE A 18 -11.86 -2.87 -12.02
N THR A 19 -10.92 -2.51 -12.87
CA THR A 19 -10.19 -3.48 -13.70
C THR A 19 -9.18 -4.22 -12.84
N VAL A 20 -9.19 -5.56 -12.87
CA VAL A 20 -8.25 -6.42 -12.13
C VAL A 20 -7.52 -7.33 -13.11
N THR A 21 -6.20 -7.46 -12.94
CA THR A 21 -5.32 -8.23 -13.83
C THR A 21 -4.29 -9.03 -13.03
N PRO A 22 -4.35 -10.39 -13.03
CA PRO A 22 -3.22 -11.24 -12.68
C PRO A 22 -2.44 -11.61 -13.95
N GLY A 23 -1.29 -11.00 -14.18
CA GLY A 23 -0.53 -11.19 -15.41
C GLY A 23 -1.29 -10.78 -16.67
N ASP A 24 -1.43 -11.68 -17.65
CA ASP A 24 -2.10 -11.39 -18.93
C ASP A 24 -3.63 -11.53 -18.89
N LEU A 25 -4.20 -11.98 -17.77
CA LEU A 25 -5.65 -12.11 -17.62
C LEU A 25 -6.24 -10.77 -17.17
N SER A 26 -7.50 -10.52 -17.51
CA SER A 26 -8.20 -9.29 -17.10
C SER A 26 -9.68 -9.56 -16.87
N THR A 27 -10.22 -8.92 -15.83
CA THR A 27 -11.66 -8.86 -15.53
C THR A 27 -12.01 -7.53 -14.89
N THR A 28 -13.29 -7.30 -14.62
CA THR A 28 -13.74 -6.15 -13.80
C THR A 28 -14.51 -6.66 -12.60
N THR A 29 -14.45 -5.92 -11.50
CA THR A 29 -15.23 -6.23 -10.31
C THR A 29 -16.72 -6.12 -10.57
N ASP A 30 -17.49 -6.94 -9.88
CA ASP A 30 -18.95 -6.83 -9.82
C ASP A 30 -19.40 -5.65 -8.92
N GLY A 31 -20.73 -5.46 -8.80
CA GLY A 31 -21.29 -4.39 -7.96
C GLY A 31 -21.00 -4.50 -6.46
N ASN A 32 -20.42 -5.61 -6.01
CA ASN A 32 -19.97 -5.84 -4.64
C ASN A 32 -18.45 -5.77 -4.48
N GLY A 33 -17.72 -5.41 -5.54
CA GLY A 33 -16.26 -5.37 -5.53
C GLY A 33 -15.57 -6.71 -5.72
N MET A 34 -16.32 -7.76 -6.06
CA MET A 34 -15.77 -9.11 -6.19
C MET A 34 -15.22 -9.37 -7.58
N PHE A 35 -14.12 -10.12 -7.67
CA PHE A 35 -13.54 -10.61 -8.92
C PHE A 35 -13.11 -12.07 -8.82
N ARG A 36 -13.00 -12.75 -9.98
CA ARG A 36 -12.62 -14.16 -10.05
C ARG A 36 -11.90 -14.50 -11.34
N PHE A 37 -10.85 -15.31 -11.20
CA PHE A 37 -10.11 -15.96 -12.28
C PHE A 37 -10.03 -17.45 -12.02
N ASP A 38 -10.68 -18.27 -12.86
CA ASP A 38 -10.74 -19.73 -12.67
C ASP A 38 -9.50 -20.48 -13.19
N GLU A 39 -8.73 -19.85 -14.07
CA GLU A 39 -7.59 -20.48 -14.76
C GLU A 39 -6.31 -19.62 -14.63
N ALA A 40 -6.05 -19.07 -13.44
CA ALA A 40 -4.81 -18.34 -13.19
C ALA A 40 -3.60 -19.28 -13.29
N PRO A 41 -2.49 -18.84 -13.94
CA PRO A 41 -1.25 -19.62 -14.00
C PRO A 41 -0.75 -19.98 -12.60
N VAL A 42 -0.19 -21.19 -12.46
CA VAL A 42 0.42 -21.66 -11.20
C VAL A 42 1.78 -20.97 -11.01
N GLY A 43 2.07 -20.59 -9.79
CA GLY A 43 3.27 -19.87 -9.37
C GLY A 43 2.96 -18.50 -8.81
N SER A 44 4.00 -17.70 -8.59
CA SER A 44 3.88 -16.33 -8.10
C SER A 44 3.22 -15.44 -9.16
N ALA A 45 2.26 -14.63 -8.73
CA ALA A 45 1.54 -13.71 -9.60
C ALA A 45 1.31 -12.37 -8.89
N THR A 46 1.48 -11.27 -9.63
CA THR A 46 1.07 -9.94 -9.20
C THR A 46 -0.36 -9.71 -9.65
N VAL A 47 -1.25 -9.43 -8.70
CA VAL A 47 -2.62 -9.01 -8.97
C VAL A 47 -2.66 -7.49 -8.89
N GLN A 48 -2.98 -6.85 -10.01
CA GLN A 48 -3.16 -5.40 -10.10
C GLN A 48 -4.64 -5.06 -10.14
N ALA A 49 -5.01 -3.94 -9.51
CA ALA A 49 -6.33 -3.33 -9.65
C ALA A 49 -6.17 -1.86 -10.06
N GLN A 50 -6.96 -1.43 -11.04
CA GLN A 50 -6.87 -0.10 -11.62
C GLN A 50 -8.25 0.53 -11.80
N HIS A 51 -8.32 1.82 -11.51
CA HIS A 51 -9.49 2.67 -11.76
C HIS A 51 -9.03 4.11 -12.04
N ASP A 52 -9.67 4.78 -13.00
CA ASP A 52 -9.30 6.14 -13.38
C ASP A 52 -9.39 7.10 -12.18
N GLY A 53 -8.33 7.87 -11.94
CA GLY A 53 -8.24 8.82 -10.83
C GLY A 53 -7.90 8.20 -9.46
N TYR A 54 -7.46 6.95 -9.45
CA TYR A 54 -7.05 6.22 -8.24
C TYR A 54 -5.66 5.63 -8.39
N THR A 55 -5.04 5.27 -7.26
CA THR A 55 -3.77 4.54 -7.24
C THR A 55 -3.95 3.15 -7.85
N THR A 56 -2.86 2.55 -8.33
CA THR A 56 -2.83 1.13 -8.68
C THR A 56 -2.71 0.29 -7.42
N GLY A 57 -3.69 -0.59 -7.19
CA GLY A 57 -3.59 -1.60 -6.13
C GLY A 57 -2.70 -2.75 -6.58
N LEU A 58 -1.78 -3.19 -5.72
CA LEU A 58 -0.83 -4.27 -5.99
C LEU A 58 -0.85 -5.31 -4.87
N ARG A 59 -1.02 -6.59 -5.23
CA ARG A 59 -0.88 -7.72 -4.31
C ARG A 59 -0.11 -8.85 -4.97
N TYR A 60 0.76 -9.47 -4.19
CA TYR A 60 1.57 -10.61 -4.59
C TYR A 60 0.97 -11.87 -4.01
N VAL A 61 0.67 -12.83 -4.86
CA VAL A 61 -0.02 -14.06 -4.46
C VAL A 61 0.68 -15.27 -5.03
N GLU A 62 0.66 -16.38 -4.31
CA GLU A 62 1.10 -17.67 -4.82
C GLU A 62 -0.12 -18.48 -5.27
N VAL A 63 -0.15 -18.88 -6.51
CA VAL A 63 -1.24 -19.64 -7.12
C VAL A 63 -0.86 -21.11 -7.17
N TYR A 64 -1.63 -21.95 -6.50
CA TYR A 64 -1.42 -23.40 -6.45
C TYR A 64 -2.37 -24.14 -7.38
N GLU A 65 -1.92 -25.29 -7.91
CA GLU A 65 -2.74 -26.15 -8.77
C GLU A 65 -3.98 -26.66 -8.04
N ALA A 66 -5.16 -26.51 -8.67
CA ALA A 66 -6.46 -26.94 -8.14
C ALA A 66 -6.82 -26.34 -6.77
N GLN A 67 -6.18 -25.23 -6.38
CA GLN A 67 -6.52 -24.49 -5.17
C GLN A 67 -7.04 -23.10 -5.51
N THR A 68 -7.68 -22.48 -4.53
CA THR A 68 -8.15 -21.10 -4.61
C THR A 68 -7.24 -20.23 -3.73
N THR A 69 -6.67 -19.21 -4.34
CA THR A 69 -5.94 -18.14 -3.68
C THR A 69 -6.88 -16.95 -3.55
N THR A 70 -6.96 -16.36 -2.36
CA THR A 70 -7.78 -15.18 -2.08
C THR A 70 -6.91 -13.95 -1.92
N THR A 71 -7.43 -12.77 -2.29
CA THR A 71 -6.73 -11.49 -2.08
C THR A 71 -7.72 -10.34 -1.89
N GLN A 72 -7.23 -9.25 -1.29
CA GLN A 72 -8.03 -8.03 -1.13
C GLN A 72 -7.14 -6.80 -1.26
N MET A 73 -7.69 -5.72 -1.79
CA MET A 73 -7.01 -4.43 -1.92
C MET A 73 -8.00 -3.28 -1.98
N ALA A 74 -7.52 -2.08 -1.67
CA ALA A 74 -8.26 -0.86 -1.90
C ALA A 74 -7.45 0.06 -2.81
N LEU A 75 -8.11 0.97 -3.49
CA LEU A 75 -7.49 2.01 -4.28
C LEU A 75 -7.83 3.37 -3.67
N MET A 76 -6.84 4.24 -3.57
CA MET A 76 -6.97 5.59 -3.04
C MET A 76 -7.09 6.60 -4.18
N ALA A 77 -7.92 7.62 -4.01
CA ALA A 77 -8.04 8.71 -4.99
C ALA A 77 -6.71 9.48 -5.10
N THR A 78 -6.34 9.80 -6.34
CA THR A 78 -5.15 10.61 -6.63
C THR A 78 -5.52 12.06 -6.89
N GLN A 79 -4.53 12.96 -6.70
CA GLN A 79 -4.62 14.36 -7.10
C GLN A 79 -3.49 14.66 -8.09
N THR A 80 -3.76 15.60 -9.02
CA THR A 80 -2.79 15.95 -10.06
C THR A 80 -2.43 17.43 -9.99
N TRP A 81 -1.15 17.73 -10.03
CA TRP A 81 -0.57 19.07 -10.16
C TRP A 81 0.19 19.22 -11.48
N THR A 82 0.47 20.45 -11.85
CA THR A 82 1.27 20.73 -13.05
C THR A 82 2.27 21.84 -12.77
N PHE A 83 3.46 21.72 -13.35
CA PHE A 83 4.45 22.79 -13.45
C PHE A 83 5.21 22.69 -14.78
N THR A 84 5.99 23.71 -15.13
CA THR A 84 6.88 23.68 -16.30
C THR A 84 8.24 23.10 -15.89
N ALA A 85 8.72 22.10 -16.58
CA ALA A 85 9.98 21.41 -16.24
C ALA A 85 11.19 22.36 -16.10
N ASP A 86 11.30 23.38 -16.99
CA ASP A 86 12.39 24.35 -16.96
C ASP A 86 12.36 25.24 -15.71
N ASP A 87 11.20 25.54 -15.15
CA ASP A 87 11.01 26.43 -14.01
C ASP A 87 11.08 25.66 -12.67
N GLY A 88 10.79 24.35 -12.69
CA GLY A 88 10.56 23.58 -11.49
C GLY A 88 9.23 23.96 -10.83
N GLY A 89 8.98 23.48 -9.61
CA GLY A 89 7.75 23.79 -8.89
C GLY A 89 7.61 23.01 -7.60
N THR A 90 6.66 23.42 -6.78
CA THR A 90 6.26 22.72 -5.56
C THR A 90 4.89 22.08 -5.76
N VAL A 91 4.80 20.78 -5.50
CA VAL A 91 3.54 20.05 -5.36
C VAL A 91 3.20 19.99 -3.89
N ALA A 92 1.99 20.42 -3.51
CA ALA A 92 1.54 20.42 -2.13
C ALA A 92 0.15 19.79 -2.02
N LEU A 93 0.10 18.56 -1.53
CA LEU A 93 -1.14 17.90 -1.16
C LEU A 93 -1.70 18.56 0.10
N SER A 94 -2.99 18.83 0.15
CA SER A 94 -3.63 19.47 1.30
C SER A 94 -5.00 18.87 1.56
N GLU A 95 -5.26 18.57 2.81
CA GLU A 95 -6.54 18.05 3.26
C GLU A 95 -7.30 19.03 4.15
N TRP A 96 -8.61 18.86 4.21
CA TRP A 96 -9.45 19.66 5.09
C TRP A 96 -9.45 19.07 6.50
N THR A 97 -8.93 19.83 7.45
CA THR A 97 -8.95 19.50 8.87
C THR A 97 -9.97 20.37 9.64
N SER A 98 -10.20 20.06 10.90
CA SER A 98 -11.07 20.88 11.79
C SER A 98 -10.57 22.33 11.97
N SER A 99 -9.30 22.59 11.70
CA SER A 99 -8.66 23.91 11.78
C SER A 99 -8.47 24.62 10.43
N GLY A 100 -8.89 23.98 9.33
CA GLY A 100 -8.74 24.48 7.96
C GLY A 100 -7.97 23.48 7.09
N TYR A 101 -7.46 23.93 5.92
CA TYR A 101 -6.58 23.12 5.10
C TYR A 101 -5.20 23.00 5.77
N ALA A 102 -4.71 21.76 5.87
CA ALA A 102 -3.34 21.44 6.27
C ALA A 102 -2.62 20.75 5.11
N THR A 103 -1.35 21.09 4.88
CA THR A 103 -0.51 20.38 3.91
C THR A 103 -0.11 19.03 4.51
N THR A 104 -0.44 17.96 3.78
CA THR A 104 -0.12 16.58 4.19
C THR A 104 1.12 16.02 3.49
N LEU A 105 1.53 16.61 2.34
CA LEU A 105 2.75 16.28 1.62
C LEU A 105 3.22 17.49 0.83
N SER A 106 4.54 17.73 0.76
CA SER A 106 5.17 18.66 -0.18
C SER A 106 6.32 17.99 -0.90
N ILE A 107 6.42 18.22 -2.20
CA ILE A 107 7.50 17.77 -3.07
C ILE A 107 8.04 18.99 -3.81
N ASP A 108 9.33 19.31 -3.63
CA ASP A 108 9.99 20.45 -4.25
C ASP A 108 10.85 20.01 -5.43
N PHE A 109 10.43 20.38 -6.64
CA PHE A 109 11.13 20.09 -7.89
C PHE A 109 12.04 21.28 -8.27
N PRO A 110 13.37 21.11 -8.26
CA PRO A 110 14.28 22.11 -8.81
C PRO A 110 14.05 22.34 -10.31
N PRO A 111 14.44 23.49 -10.86
CA PRO A 111 14.43 23.73 -12.30
C PRO A 111 15.17 22.62 -13.06
N SER A 112 14.56 22.11 -14.14
CA SER A 112 15.12 21.06 -14.99
C SER A 112 15.42 19.73 -14.27
N ALA A 113 14.73 19.44 -13.16
CA ALA A 113 14.86 18.19 -12.42
C ALA A 113 14.20 16.98 -13.12
N VAL A 114 13.36 17.21 -14.14
CA VAL A 114 12.58 16.17 -14.82
C VAL A 114 13.10 15.95 -16.23
N VAL A 115 13.22 14.68 -16.63
CA VAL A 115 13.72 14.23 -17.92
C VAL A 115 12.84 13.12 -18.51
N HIS A 116 13.01 12.79 -19.77
CA HIS A 116 12.44 11.56 -20.34
C HIS A 116 13.13 10.31 -19.77
N GLU A 117 12.50 9.14 -19.88
CA GLU A 117 13.06 7.85 -19.43
C GLU A 117 14.44 7.53 -20.05
N ASP A 118 14.74 8.02 -21.24
CA ASP A 118 16.05 7.87 -21.89
C ASP A 118 17.11 8.85 -21.37
N GLY A 119 16.78 9.68 -20.38
CA GLY A 119 17.64 10.72 -19.80
C GLY A 119 17.74 12.00 -20.64
N SER A 120 17.02 12.12 -21.74
CA SER A 120 16.99 13.35 -22.53
C SER A 120 16.20 14.46 -21.82
N ALA A 121 16.62 15.72 -22.02
CA ALA A 121 16.00 16.88 -21.37
C ALA A 121 14.53 17.02 -21.79
N TYR A 122 13.66 17.26 -20.80
CA TYR A 122 12.26 17.60 -20.97
C TYR A 122 12.03 19.06 -20.59
N SER A 123 11.27 19.82 -21.38
CA SER A 123 10.98 21.25 -21.15
C SER A 123 9.49 21.60 -21.21
N GLY A 124 8.63 20.56 -21.26
CA GLY A 124 7.18 20.73 -21.32
C GLY A 124 6.51 20.89 -19.95
N THR A 125 5.18 20.80 -19.97
CA THR A 125 4.39 20.73 -18.74
C THR A 125 4.50 19.33 -18.14
N VAL A 126 4.95 19.25 -16.89
CA VAL A 126 4.97 18.02 -16.08
C VAL A 126 3.62 17.89 -15.39
N TYR A 127 3.00 16.73 -15.48
CA TYR A 127 1.84 16.33 -14.68
C TYR A 127 2.34 15.42 -13.55
N VAL A 128 2.05 15.79 -12.32
CA VAL A 128 2.43 15.03 -11.13
C VAL A 128 1.16 14.50 -10.49
N THR A 129 0.97 13.19 -10.54
CA THR A 129 -0.17 12.52 -9.92
C THR A 129 0.29 11.91 -8.60
N VAL A 130 -0.36 12.27 -7.51
CA VAL A 130 0.09 11.96 -6.14
C VAL A 130 -1.05 11.40 -5.30
N ALA A 131 -0.72 10.46 -4.42
CA ALA A 131 -1.57 10.04 -3.30
C ALA A 131 -0.70 9.88 -2.04
N MET A 132 -1.30 10.10 -0.87
CA MET A 132 -0.64 9.98 0.44
C MET A 132 -1.51 9.15 1.37
N ILE A 133 -0.89 8.23 2.11
CA ILE A 133 -1.48 7.49 3.22
C ILE A 133 -0.85 8.04 4.49
N ASP A 134 -1.63 8.73 5.32
CA ASP A 134 -1.20 9.35 6.57
C ASP A 134 -2.08 8.97 7.77
N ASP A 135 -3.05 8.07 7.53
CA ASP A 135 -3.96 7.53 8.56
C ASP A 135 -4.05 6.00 8.48
N PRO A 136 -4.08 5.28 9.61
CA PRO A 136 -4.21 3.82 9.62
C PRO A 136 -5.39 3.27 8.82
N SER A 137 -6.52 3.99 8.76
CA SER A 137 -7.72 3.55 8.01
C SER A 137 -7.52 3.49 6.50
N GLU A 138 -6.47 4.13 5.97
CA GLU A 138 -6.14 4.17 4.55
C GLU A 138 -5.12 3.10 4.13
N LEU A 139 -4.52 2.41 5.12
CA LEU A 139 -3.43 1.45 4.91
C LEU A 139 -3.81 0.27 3.99
N GLU A 140 -5.10 0.04 3.75
CA GLU A 140 -5.57 -0.95 2.78
C GLU A 140 -5.17 -0.62 1.34
N ALA A 141 -4.95 0.66 1.03
CA ALA A 141 -4.48 1.10 -0.28
C ALA A 141 -2.96 0.99 -0.45
N ALA A 142 -2.20 0.72 0.61
CA ALA A 142 -0.76 0.49 0.51
C ALA A 142 -0.46 -0.71 -0.40
N PRO A 143 0.60 -0.67 -1.23
CA PRO A 143 1.01 -1.81 -2.03
C PRO A 143 1.61 -2.91 -1.15
N GLY A 144 1.51 -4.16 -1.61
CA GLY A 144 2.05 -5.31 -0.89
C GLY A 144 1.36 -5.55 0.46
N ASP A 145 2.12 -6.06 1.42
CA ASP A 145 1.65 -6.50 2.74
C ASP A 145 2.37 -5.82 3.92
N MET A 146 3.04 -4.68 3.69
CA MET A 146 3.86 -3.97 4.68
C MET A 146 5.06 -4.77 5.20
N SER A 147 5.61 -5.66 4.37
CA SER A 147 6.82 -6.41 4.66
C SER A 147 8.02 -5.83 3.93
N ALA A 148 9.14 -5.67 4.63
CA ALA A 148 10.40 -5.21 4.06
C ALA A 148 11.45 -6.32 4.04
N VAL A 149 12.45 -6.17 3.18
CA VAL A 149 13.68 -6.96 3.26
C VAL A 149 14.39 -6.60 4.56
N ASP A 150 14.73 -7.62 5.37
CA ASP A 150 15.49 -7.39 6.60
C ASP A 150 16.92 -6.93 6.26
N THR A 151 17.34 -5.81 6.82
CA THR A 151 18.69 -5.25 6.57
C THR A 151 19.81 -6.08 7.20
N GLU A 152 19.51 -6.89 8.21
CA GLU A 152 20.48 -7.78 8.88
C GLU A 152 20.52 -9.17 8.23
N ASP A 153 19.40 -9.64 7.68
CA ASP A 153 19.31 -10.91 6.94
C ASP A 153 18.49 -10.73 5.65
N PRO A 154 19.12 -10.44 4.50
CA PRO A 154 18.42 -10.23 3.23
C PRO A 154 17.61 -11.43 2.71
N ALA A 155 17.67 -12.58 3.34
CA ALA A 155 16.84 -13.74 3.05
C ALA A 155 15.54 -13.79 3.89
N ALA A 156 15.41 -12.88 4.86
CA ALA A 156 14.26 -12.74 5.73
C ALA A 156 13.48 -11.46 5.40
N THR A 157 12.24 -11.41 5.85
CA THR A 157 11.41 -10.21 5.82
C THR A 157 11.04 -9.78 7.23
N VAL A 158 10.79 -8.49 7.41
CA VAL A 158 10.37 -7.89 8.67
C VAL A 158 9.13 -7.02 8.43
N PRO A 159 8.09 -7.08 9.28
CA PRO A 159 6.96 -6.17 9.20
C PRO A 159 7.40 -4.73 9.47
N LEU A 160 6.69 -3.79 8.85
CA LEU A 160 6.93 -2.37 9.02
C LEU A 160 5.81 -1.69 9.83
N GLU A 161 6.20 -0.71 10.65
CA GLU A 161 5.32 0.32 11.18
C GLU A 161 5.62 1.61 10.40
N SER A 162 4.60 2.14 9.72
CA SER A 162 4.69 3.35 8.91
C SER A 162 4.39 4.59 9.73
N PHE A 163 4.98 5.70 9.34
CA PHE A 163 4.70 7.03 9.84
C PHE A 163 4.22 7.99 8.74
N GLY A 164 3.91 7.43 7.58
CA GLY A 164 3.40 8.08 6.39
C GLY A 164 4.05 7.53 5.13
N MET A 165 3.25 7.34 4.09
CA MET A 165 3.72 6.89 2.78
C MET A 165 3.00 7.64 1.66
N PHE A 166 3.67 7.76 0.52
CA PHE A 166 3.10 8.42 -0.65
C PHE A 166 3.56 7.73 -1.93
N THR A 167 2.81 7.96 -3.01
CA THR A 167 3.23 7.67 -4.38
C THR A 167 3.15 8.93 -5.22
N ALA A 168 4.03 9.04 -6.20
CA ALA A 168 3.97 10.09 -7.20
C ALA A 168 4.34 9.53 -8.57
N ASP A 169 3.58 9.92 -9.61
CA ASP A 169 3.86 9.61 -10.99
C ASP A 169 4.08 10.89 -11.78
N LEU A 170 5.12 10.91 -12.61
CA LEU A 170 5.43 12.02 -13.49
C LEU A 170 5.10 11.65 -14.92
N THR A 171 4.28 12.49 -15.58
CA THR A 171 3.94 12.26 -17.00
C THR A 171 3.95 13.55 -17.82
N THR A 172 4.07 13.40 -19.13
CA THR A 172 3.79 14.46 -20.11
C THR A 172 2.28 14.68 -20.24
N SER A 173 1.86 15.71 -20.98
CA SER A 173 0.44 15.94 -21.32
C SER A 173 -0.18 14.81 -22.17
N GLU A 174 0.64 13.95 -22.77
CA GLU A 174 0.22 12.81 -23.58
C GLU A 174 0.23 11.49 -22.77
N GLY A 175 0.62 11.56 -21.48
CA GLY A 175 0.67 10.43 -20.56
C GLY A 175 1.95 9.60 -20.69
N GLU A 176 2.99 10.11 -21.39
CA GLU A 176 4.29 9.44 -21.45
C GLU A 176 5.01 9.61 -20.10
N PRO A 177 5.64 8.56 -19.56
CA PRO A 177 6.35 8.64 -18.29
C PRO A 177 7.57 9.56 -18.34
N LEU A 178 7.86 10.18 -17.21
CA LEU A 178 9.01 11.05 -17.00
C LEU A 178 9.75 10.61 -15.72
N GLU A 179 11.06 10.90 -15.67
CA GLU A 179 11.95 10.50 -14.60
C GLU A 179 12.63 11.70 -13.94
N LEU A 180 13.21 11.49 -12.75
CA LEU A 180 14.04 12.49 -12.09
C LEU A 180 15.49 12.42 -12.58
N SER A 181 16.07 13.56 -12.95
CA SER A 181 17.51 13.70 -13.24
C SER A 181 18.33 14.05 -12.01
N THR A 182 17.68 14.48 -10.93
CA THR A 182 18.29 14.85 -9.64
C THR A 182 17.29 14.57 -8.52
N ALA A 183 17.81 14.39 -7.32
CA ALA A 183 16.95 14.20 -6.14
C ALA A 183 16.07 15.43 -5.89
N VAL A 184 14.87 15.18 -5.41
CA VAL A 184 13.88 16.18 -5.00
C VAL A 184 13.62 16.07 -3.51
N ASP A 185 13.36 17.20 -2.86
CA ASP A 185 13.08 17.22 -1.44
C ASP A 185 11.59 16.96 -1.20
N ILE A 186 11.34 16.14 -0.19
CA ILE A 186 9.98 15.80 0.28
C ILE A 186 9.84 16.13 1.75
N TRP A 187 8.65 16.53 2.17
CA TRP A 187 8.28 16.57 3.56
C TRP A 187 6.80 16.29 3.76
N PHE A 188 6.46 15.68 4.92
CA PHE A 188 5.10 15.46 5.37
C PHE A 188 5.06 15.32 6.90
N PRO A 189 3.92 15.66 7.58
CA PRO A 189 3.74 15.37 8.99
C PRO A 189 3.88 13.88 9.25
N ALA A 190 4.79 13.49 10.13
CA ALA A 190 4.94 12.08 10.50
C ALA A 190 3.80 11.65 11.43
N TYR A 191 3.16 10.51 11.12
CA TYR A 191 2.15 9.93 11.99
C TYR A 191 2.76 9.52 13.34
N GLY A 192 2.03 9.75 14.44
CA GLY A 192 2.49 9.41 15.77
C GLY A 192 3.28 10.53 16.46
N SER A 193 4.11 10.16 17.43
CA SER A 193 4.88 11.10 18.23
C SER A 193 6.37 10.86 18.05
N HIS A 194 7.07 11.86 17.52
CA HIS A 194 8.51 11.82 17.26
C HIS A 194 9.18 13.05 17.88
N GLU A 195 10.48 12.91 18.17
CA GLU A 195 11.28 14.03 18.66
C GLU A 195 12.06 14.67 17.48
N PRO A 196 12.20 16.00 17.45
CA PRO A 196 13.03 16.65 16.45
C PRO A 196 14.46 16.10 16.42
N GLY A 197 14.90 15.69 15.24
CA GLY A 197 16.20 15.06 15.02
C GLY A 197 16.18 13.53 15.01
N ASP A 198 15.03 12.90 15.26
CA ASP A 198 14.88 11.46 15.07
C ASP A 198 15.19 11.10 13.61
N SER A 199 15.93 10.00 13.43
CA SER A 199 16.25 9.45 12.11
C SER A 199 15.40 8.22 11.88
N ILE A 200 14.62 8.24 10.81
CA ILE A 200 13.65 7.18 10.48
C ILE A 200 13.99 6.64 9.09
N GLY A 201 13.82 5.32 8.91
CA GLY A 201 14.08 4.66 7.62
C GLY A 201 13.20 5.19 6.50
N LEU A 202 13.76 5.31 5.32
CA LEU A 202 13.09 5.66 4.09
C LEU A 202 13.11 4.45 3.16
N TYR A 203 11.94 3.92 2.86
CA TYR A 203 11.75 2.69 2.08
C TYR A 203 11.06 2.99 0.76
N THR A 204 11.48 2.30 -0.29
CA THR A 204 10.82 2.26 -1.59
C THR A 204 10.13 0.91 -1.79
N PHE A 205 9.04 0.89 -2.55
CA PHE A 205 8.36 -0.35 -2.88
C PHE A 205 8.94 -0.95 -4.16
N ASP A 206 9.45 -2.16 -4.07
CA ASP A 206 9.94 -2.94 -5.21
C ASP A 206 8.77 -3.73 -5.82
N GLU A 207 8.30 -3.30 -6.98
CA GLU A 207 7.18 -3.92 -7.70
C GLU A 207 7.51 -5.30 -8.28
N ASP A 208 8.79 -5.65 -8.41
CA ASP A 208 9.21 -6.98 -8.89
C ASP A 208 9.09 -8.04 -7.78
N THR A 209 9.44 -7.66 -6.56
CA THR A 209 9.45 -8.58 -5.40
C THR A 209 8.23 -8.44 -4.49
N GLY A 210 7.53 -7.30 -4.53
CA GLY A 210 6.42 -6.98 -3.63
C GLY A 210 6.85 -6.62 -2.22
N LEU A 211 8.11 -6.28 -2.03
CA LEU A 211 8.70 -5.95 -0.73
C LEU A 211 9.13 -4.48 -0.67
N TRP A 212 9.15 -3.96 0.53
CA TRP A 212 9.75 -2.66 0.81
C TRP A 212 11.28 -2.82 0.97
N VAL A 213 12.04 -1.91 0.37
CA VAL A 213 13.50 -1.89 0.39
C VAL A 213 13.99 -0.59 1.00
N ASN A 214 14.86 -0.67 2.01
CA ASN A 214 15.44 0.52 2.63
C ASN A 214 16.44 1.17 1.67
N GLU A 215 16.22 2.44 1.33
CA GLU A 215 17.10 3.25 0.49
C GLU A 215 17.75 4.42 1.23
N GLY A 216 17.57 4.48 2.54
CA GLY A 216 18.21 5.54 3.34
C GLY A 216 17.41 5.90 4.57
N THR A 217 17.53 7.16 4.97
CA THR A 217 16.83 7.71 6.13
C THR A 217 16.43 9.15 5.86
N GLY A 218 15.33 9.57 6.48
CA GLY A 218 14.99 10.96 6.66
C GLY A 218 15.10 11.37 8.12
N THR A 219 14.77 12.62 8.42
CA THR A 219 14.83 13.18 9.78
C THR A 219 13.54 13.89 10.13
N ILE A 220 13.20 13.92 11.41
CA ILE A 220 12.11 14.73 11.92
C ILE A 220 12.60 16.15 12.16
N ASP A 221 11.92 17.13 11.58
CA ASP A 221 12.23 18.55 11.76
C ASP A 221 11.68 19.12 13.09
N GLY A 222 11.87 20.43 13.32
CA GLY A 222 11.42 21.12 14.52
C GLY A 222 9.88 21.23 14.64
N ASP A 223 9.16 21.01 13.57
CA ASP A 223 7.69 21.10 13.48
C ASP A 223 7.01 19.71 13.47
N GLY A 224 7.80 18.63 13.54
CA GLY A 224 7.30 17.24 13.58
C GLY A 224 7.10 16.63 12.19
N ASN A 225 7.65 17.21 11.15
CA ASN A 225 7.56 16.66 9.80
C ASN A 225 8.76 15.74 9.52
N PHE A 226 8.51 14.66 8.79
CA PHE A 226 9.56 13.88 8.15
C PHE A 226 10.07 14.62 6.93
N VAL A 227 11.38 14.75 6.83
CA VAL A 227 12.09 15.44 5.74
C VAL A 227 13.12 14.49 5.14
N ALA A 228 13.08 14.32 3.82
CA ALA A 228 14.03 13.49 3.09
C ALA A 228 14.19 14.00 1.65
N SER A 229 15.11 13.37 0.89
CA SER A 229 15.24 13.57 -0.56
C SER A 229 15.14 12.24 -1.27
N VAL A 230 14.39 12.19 -2.37
CA VAL A 230 14.17 10.99 -3.21
C VAL A 230 14.70 11.21 -4.62
N SER A 231 15.24 10.16 -5.24
CA SER A 231 15.88 10.23 -6.56
C SER A 231 15.06 9.61 -7.70
N HIS A 232 13.96 8.97 -7.39
CA HIS A 232 12.98 8.40 -8.33
C HIS A 232 11.60 8.38 -7.67
N PHE A 233 10.56 8.06 -8.41
CA PHE A 233 9.23 7.86 -7.85
C PHE A 233 8.75 6.43 -8.09
N THR A 234 8.28 5.85 -7.01
CA THR A 234 7.42 4.71 -6.82
C THR A 234 6.57 5.00 -5.57
N TRP A 235 6.15 3.99 -4.82
CA TRP A 235 5.72 4.22 -3.45
C TRP A 235 6.93 4.44 -2.53
N TRP A 236 6.87 5.48 -1.73
CA TRP A 236 7.83 5.80 -0.68
C TRP A 236 7.18 5.75 0.69
N ASN A 237 7.88 5.22 1.66
CA ASN A 237 7.39 5.01 3.01
C ASN A 237 8.43 5.39 4.06
N CYS A 238 8.00 6.11 5.09
CA CYS A 238 8.77 6.46 6.27
C CYS A 238 8.47 5.44 7.37
N ASP A 239 9.40 4.54 7.66
CA ASP A 239 9.12 3.33 8.42
C ASP A 239 10.13 2.98 9.48
N GLN A 240 9.64 2.17 10.44
CA GLN A 240 10.45 1.45 11.38
C GLN A 240 10.14 -0.06 11.33
N PRO A 241 11.17 -0.95 11.27
CA PRO A 241 10.97 -2.38 11.39
C PRO A 241 10.37 -2.78 12.74
N VAL A 242 9.34 -3.62 12.73
CA VAL A 242 8.75 -4.23 13.94
C VAL A 242 9.49 -5.52 14.23
N THR A 243 10.54 -5.44 15.07
CA THR A 243 11.42 -6.56 15.37
C THR A 243 10.85 -7.58 16.37
N ASN A 244 9.82 -7.18 17.13
CA ASN A 244 9.06 -8.06 18.01
C ASN A 244 7.61 -8.08 17.54
N THR A 245 7.08 -9.25 17.24
CA THR A 245 5.68 -9.43 16.84
C THR A 245 4.94 -10.28 17.87
N SER A 246 3.63 -10.14 17.88
CA SER A 246 2.73 -11.03 18.59
C SER A 246 1.71 -11.64 17.63
N CYS A 247 1.37 -12.90 17.81
CA CYS A 247 0.40 -13.60 17.01
C CYS A 247 -1.02 -13.21 17.46
N LEU A 248 -1.75 -12.48 16.60
CA LEU A 248 -3.17 -12.26 16.76
C LEU A 248 -3.90 -13.50 16.25
N GLN A 249 -4.51 -14.25 17.18
CA GLN A 249 -5.12 -15.55 16.90
C GLN A 249 -6.64 -15.47 16.86
N GLY A 250 -7.24 -16.28 15.99
CA GLY A 250 -8.68 -16.41 15.91
C GLY A 250 -9.12 -17.68 15.21
N VAL A 251 -10.45 -17.82 15.10
CA VAL A 251 -11.09 -18.87 14.31
C VAL A 251 -12.11 -18.21 13.39
N ALA A 252 -11.93 -18.38 12.10
CA ALA A 252 -12.89 -17.95 11.08
C ALA A 252 -14.07 -18.89 11.05
N THR A 253 -15.29 -18.34 11.25
CA THR A 253 -16.53 -19.13 11.23
C THR A 253 -17.59 -18.46 10.38
N GLY A 254 -18.41 -19.26 9.70
CA GLY A 254 -19.65 -18.77 9.09
C GLY A 254 -20.70 -18.40 10.14
N ASP A 255 -21.81 -17.82 9.69
CA ASP A 255 -22.93 -17.40 10.55
C ASP A 255 -23.57 -18.56 11.32
N ASP A 256 -23.42 -19.78 10.84
CA ASP A 256 -23.89 -21.02 11.48
C ASP A 256 -22.87 -21.60 12.48
N GLY A 257 -21.71 -20.95 12.68
CA GLY A 257 -20.63 -21.41 13.54
C GLY A 257 -19.72 -22.47 12.91
N THR A 258 -19.93 -22.83 11.63
CA THR A 258 -19.06 -23.78 10.93
C THR A 258 -17.71 -23.10 10.61
N PRO A 259 -16.55 -23.75 10.89
CA PRO A 259 -15.26 -23.20 10.52
C PRO A 259 -15.15 -22.95 9.00
N ILE A 260 -14.68 -21.78 8.64
CA ILE A 260 -14.30 -21.43 7.26
C ILE A 260 -12.90 -21.97 7.03
N THR A 261 -12.73 -22.75 5.97
CA THR A 261 -11.44 -23.38 5.65
C THR A 261 -10.84 -22.77 4.40
N GLY A 262 -9.62 -22.29 4.51
CA GLY A 262 -8.92 -21.61 3.41
C GLY A 262 -9.37 -20.16 3.25
N GLY A 263 -8.52 -19.38 2.61
CA GLY A 263 -8.60 -17.93 2.53
C GLY A 263 -7.51 -17.27 3.36
N HIS A 264 -7.56 -15.96 3.47
CA HIS A 264 -6.60 -15.21 4.27
C HIS A 264 -7.29 -14.21 5.20
N VAL A 265 -6.57 -13.84 6.23
CA VAL A 265 -6.90 -12.80 7.18
C VAL A 265 -5.85 -11.69 7.08
N ARG A 266 -6.29 -10.45 7.01
CA ARG A 266 -5.46 -9.27 7.14
C ARG A 266 -5.77 -8.59 8.47
N ALA A 267 -4.73 -8.25 9.23
CA ALA A 267 -4.82 -7.33 10.35
C ALA A 267 -4.30 -5.95 9.90
N VAL A 268 -5.05 -4.89 10.21
CA VAL A 268 -4.67 -3.49 9.97
C VAL A 268 -4.73 -2.77 11.29
N GLY A 269 -3.64 -2.09 11.67
CA GLY A 269 -3.55 -1.33 12.91
C GLY A 269 -4.62 -0.25 13.00
N ILE A 270 -5.13 -0.01 14.21
CA ILE A 270 -6.05 1.10 14.53
C ILE A 270 -5.28 2.22 15.22
N ASP A 271 -4.35 1.87 16.09
CA ASP A 271 -3.53 2.78 16.90
C ASP A 271 -2.07 2.89 16.42
N TYR A 272 -1.75 2.25 15.30
CA TYR A 272 -0.48 2.36 14.59
C TYR A 272 -0.70 2.10 13.09
N MET A 273 0.19 2.62 12.24
CA MET A 273 0.15 2.35 10.79
C MET A 273 0.98 1.11 10.48
N GLY A 274 0.37 -0.06 10.52
CA GLY A 274 1.02 -1.32 10.21
C GLY A 274 0.00 -2.45 10.13
N GLY A 275 0.47 -3.65 9.90
CA GLY A 275 -0.42 -4.79 9.81
C GLY A 275 0.30 -6.05 9.40
N GLY A 276 -0.47 -7.10 9.15
CA GLY A 276 0.04 -8.39 8.72
C GLY A 276 -1.00 -9.23 8.02
N TYR A 277 -0.56 -10.33 7.48
CA TYR A 277 -1.39 -11.35 6.83
C TYR A 277 -1.20 -12.71 7.48
N GLY A 278 -2.24 -13.53 7.43
CA GLY A 278 -2.19 -14.92 7.84
C GLY A 278 -3.18 -15.76 7.05
N ASP A 279 -2.78 -16.98 6.75
CA ASP A 279 -3.66 -17.95 6.10
C ASP A 279 -4.61 -18.58 7.11
N ILE A 280 -5.82 -18.94 6.63
CA ILE A 280 -6.79 -19.70 7.41
C ILE A 280 -6.49 -21.19 7.25
N ALA A 281 -6.15 -21.84 8.36
CA ALA A 281 -5.89 -23.28 8.40
C ALA A 281 -7.15 -24.12 8.12
N PRO A 282 -7.01 -25.43 7.78
CA PRO A 282 -8.15 -26.31 7.51
C PRO A 282 -9.16 -26.47 8.66
N ASP A 283 -8.81 -26.11 9.89
CA ASP A 283 -9.70 -26.12 11.06
C ASP A 283 -10.33 -24.73 11.35
N GLY A 284 -10.08 -23.77 10.46
CA GLY A 284 -10.56 -22.40 10.59
C GLY A 284 -9.66 -21.49 11.43
N THR A 285 -8.62 -22.01 12.05
CA THR A 285 -7.71 -21.19 12.88
C THR A 285 -6.81 -20.32 12.01
N PHE A 286 -6.42 -19.16 12.54
CA PHE A 286 -5.43 -18.28 11.92
C PHE A 286 -4.54 -17.65 12.99
N CYS A 287 -3.37 -17.18 12.54
CA CYS A 287 -2.42 -16.37 13.28
C CYS A 287 -1.91 -15.26 12.35
N VAL A 288 -2.00 -14.02 12.78
CA VAL A 288 -1.44 -12.87 12.08
C VAL A 288 -0.43 -12.20 12.98
N ASP A 289 0.79 -12.03 12.49
CA ASP A 289 1.83 -11.29 13.21
C ASP A 289 1.53 -9.80 13.16
N VAL A 290 1.41 -9.18 14.35
CA VAL A 290 1.13 -7.76 14.53
C VAL A 290 2.06 -7.16 15.59
N LYS A 291 2.10 -5.83 15.68
CA LYS A 291 2.77 -5.13 16.78
C LYS A 291 2.15 -5.57 18.13
N PRO A 292 2.98 -5.91 19.14
CA PRO A 292 2.46 -6.27 20.46
C PRO A 292 1.61 -5.16 21.08
N GLU A 293 0.56 -5.56 21.81
CA GLU A 293 -0.35 -4.66 22.53
C GLU A 293 -1.10 -3.65 21.64
N SER A 294 -1.02 -3.77 20.30
CA SER A 294 -1.73 -2.91 19.37
C SER A 294 -3.18 -3.34 19.15
N GLU A 295 -4.04 -2.37 18.83
CA GLU A 295 -5.40 -2.63 18.36
C GLU A 295 -5.44 -2.78 16.84
N ASN A 296 -6.17 -3.77 16.35
CA ASN A 296 -6.21 -4.09 14.93
C ASN A 296 -7.65 -4.32 14.44
N THR A 297 -7.95 -3.83 13.25
CA THR A 297 -9.08 -4.29 12.44
C THR A 297 -8.66 -5.59 11.74
N ILE A 298 -9.48 -6.62 11.87
CA ILE A 298 -9.25 -7.93 11.25
C ILE A 298 -10.23 -8.08 10.11
N LYS A 299 -9.72 -8.25 8.91
CA LYS A 299 -10.50 -8.45 7.69
C LYS A 299 -10.23 -9.83 7.13
N LEU A 300 -11.28 -10.49 6.68
CA LEU A 300 -11.23 -11.86 6.15
C LEU A 300 -11.74 -11.88 4.72
N VAL A 301 -11.01 -12.57 3.85
CA VAL A 301 -11.49 -13.01 2.54
C VAL A 301 -11.29 -14.51 2.41
N ALA A 302 -12.38 -15.22 2.22
CA ALA A 302 -12.38 -16.67 2.09
C ALA A 302 -13.36 -17.13 1.01
N GLN A 303 -13.15 -18.34 0.52
CA GLN A 303 -14.10 -18.97 -0.42
C GLN A 303 -14.52 -20.34 0.08
N SER A 304 -15.83 -20.59 0.05
CA SER A 304 -16.41 -21.92 0.23
C SER A 304 -17.56 -22.11 -0.77
N ASP A 305 -17.63 -23.29 -1.41
CA ASP A 305 -18.72 -23.69 -2.33
C ASP A 305 -19.06 -22.64 -3.41
N ASN A 306 -18.05 -22.05 -4.05
CA ASN A 306 -18.16 -20.93 -5.02
C ASN A 306 -18.71 -19.61 -4.45
N THR A 307 -18.83 -19.49 -3.14
CA THR A 307 -19.19 -18.23 -2.46
C THR A 307 -17.93 -17.59 -1.88
N ILE A 308 -17.74 -16.30 -2.14
CA ILE A 308 -16.70 -15.51 -1.49
C ILE A 308 -17.29 -14.91 -0.22
N TRP A 309 -16.61 -15.10 0.90
CA TRP A 309 -16.97 -14.55 2.20
C TRP A 309 -16.04 -13.40 2.55
N THR A 310 -16.62 -12.32 3.03
CA THR A 310 -15.87 -11.21 3.63
C THR A 310 -16.40 -10.98 5.03
N GLY A 311 -15.52 -10.66 5.95
CA GLY A 311 -15.90 -10.35 7.33
C GLY A 311 -14.91 -9.40 7.96
N GLU A 312 -15.38 -8.61 8.92
CA GLU A 312 -14.57 -7.66 9.67
C GLU A 312 -14.88 -7.75 11.15
N THR A 313 -13.83 -7.66 11.97
CA THR A 313 -13.90 -7.55 13.43
C THR A 313 -12.68 -6.80 13.95
N THR A 314 -12.57 -6.61 15.26
CA THR A 314 -11.40 -6.02 15.90
C THR A 314 -10.73 -7.02 16.84
N GLY A 315 -9.42 -6.87 17.06
CA GLY A 315 -8.66 -7.68 17.99
C GLY A 315 -7.41 -6.95 18.47
N THR A 316 -6.86 -7.43 19.58
CA THR A 316 -5.66 -6.86 20.22
C THR A 316 -4.51 -7.86 20.15
N GLY A 317 -3.34 -7.42 19.71
CA GLY A 317 -2.10 -8.19 19.77
C GLY A 317 -1.77 -8.54 21.22
N GLY A 318 -1.33 -9.78 21.48
CA GLY A 318 -0.89 -10.18 22.82
C GLY A 318 0.42 -9.51 23.24
N LEU A 319 0.88 -9.82 24.44
CA LEU A 319 2.24 -9.49 24.89
C LEU A 319 3.26 -10.30 24.07
N ALA A 320 4.39 -9.68 23.73
CA ALA A 320 5.50 -10.32 23.01
C ALA A 320 6.26 -11.28 23.91
#